data_f5a56e77c6525f05269a40d49e603d9a
#
_entry.id   f5a56e77c6525f05269a40d49e603d9a
#
_cell.length_a   1.000
_cell.length_b   1.000
_cell.length_c   1.000
_cell.angle_alpha   90.00
_cell.angle_beta   90.00
_cell.angle_gamma   90.00
#
_symmetry.space_group_name_H-M   'P 1'
#
loop_
_entity.id
_entity.type
_entity.pdbx_description
1 polymer ?
#
loop_
_entity_poly.entity_id
_entity_poly.type
_entity_poly.pdbx_seq_one_letter_code
_entity_poly.pdbx_strand_id
1 'polypeptide(L)'
;MNELIERIFSNFSVDGVLIPVSFMYYEGHGEPYVVYMQEDCNNSLSGDDELIGYVNYYDFDIYTKGNNTRIVEEIKKKLKENDFVFQPSKSSRDMYEVETGFYHKTLNFAYLKEE
;
A
#
# COMPACT_ATOMS: atom_id res chain seq x y z
N MET A 1 12.50 3.29 -4.90
CA MET A 1 11.07 3.43 -4.52
C MET A 1 10.74 2.78 -3.19
N ASN A 2 11.24 1.56 -2.94
CA ASN A 2 11.04 0.95 -1.63
C ASN A 2 11.56 1.83 -0.49
N GLU A 3 12.66 2.52 -0.71
CA GLU A 3 13.22 3.44 0.29
C GLU A 3 12.25 4.57 0.65
N LEU A 4 11.52 5.08 -0.32
CA LEU A 4 10.51 6.11 -0.08
C LEU A 4 9.38 5.54 0.78
N ILE A 5 8.89 4.35 0.43
CA ILE A 5 7.79 3.72 1.18
C ILE A 5 8.24 3.40 2.60
N GLU A 6 9.46 2.89 2.78
CA GLU A 6 10.00 2.62 4.10
C GLU A 6 10.08 3.88 4.96
N ARG A 7 10.48 5.00 4.34
CA ARG A 7 10.55 6.28 5.04
C ARG A 7 9.17 6.79 5.44
N ILE A 8 8.20 6.67 4.53
CA ILE A 8 6.81 7.11 4.79
C ILE A 8 6.24 6.37 5.99
N PHE A 9 6.49 5.06 6.07
CA PHE A 9 5.91 4.22 7.11
C PHE A 9 6.87 3.88 8.25
N SER A 10 7.97 4.64 8.38
CA SER A 10 8.86 4.48 9.51
C SER A 10 8.12 4.78 10.80
N ASN A 11 8.12 3.83 11.74
CA ASN A 11 7.42 3.95 13.01
C ASN A 11 5.92 4.23 12.85
N PHE A 12 5.32 3.65 11.81
CA PHE A 12 3.90 3.82 11.56
C PHE A 12 3.08 3.24 12.69
N SER A 13 2.21 4.07 13.27
CA SER A 13 1.32 3.62 14.34
C SER A 13 -0.05 4.26 14.16
N VAL A 14 -1.07 3.54 14.60
CA VAL A 14 -2.46 4.01 14.56
C VAL A 14 -3.06 3.74 15.93
N ASP A 15 -3.62 4.79 16.54
CA ASP A 15 -4.24 4.71 17.87
C ASP A 15 -3.34 4.07 18.93
N GLY A 16 -2.04 4.39 18.85
CA GLY A 16 -1.06 3.90 19.83
C GLY A 16 -0.51 2.51 19.56
N VAL A 17 -0.92 1.88 18.45
CA VAL A 17 -0.45 0.55 18.08
C VAL A 17 0.53 0.66 16.93
N LEU A 18 1.74 0.14 17.12
CA LEU A 18 2.74 0.12 16.06
C LEU A 18 2.36 -0.93 15.02
N ILE A 19 2.37 -0.54 13.75
CA ILE A 19 1.95 -1.40 12.65
C ILE A 19 3.13 -1.61 11.71
N PRO A 20 3.67 -2.84 11.64
CA PRO A 20 4.74 -3.15 10.70
C PRO A 20 4.27 -3.03 9.26
N VAL A 21 5.11 -2.41 8.42
CA VAL A 21 4.88 -2.32 6.97
C VAL A 21 6.11 -2.92 6.30
N SER A 22 5.93 -4.08 5.67
CA SER A 22 7.03 -4.89 5.15
C SER A 22 6.91 -5.11 3.66
N PHE A 23 8.07 -5.22 2.99
CA PHE A 23 8.12 -5.51 1.57
C PHE A 23 7.95 -7.01 1.32
N MET A 24 6.99 -7.37 0.48
CA MET A 24 6.71 -8.72 -0.01
C MET A 24 6.13 -9.67 1.03
N TYR A 25 6.66 -9.74 2.24
CA TYR A 25 6.07 -10.60 3.27
C TYR A 25 6.48 -10.14 4.66
N TYR A 26 5.77 -10.63 5.66
CA TYR A 26 5.99 -10.29 7.06
C TYR A 26 6.32 -11.55 7.86
N GLU A 27 7.47 -11.57 8.52
CA GLU A 27 7.93 -12.71 9.31
C GLU A 27 7.47 -12.67 10.77
N GLY A 28 6.93 -11.55 11.22
CA GLY A 28 6.53 -11.39 12.60
C GLY A 28 5.28 -12.19 12.97
N HIS A 29 4.94 -12.16 14.24
CA HIS A 29 3.75 -12.83 14.77
C HIS A 29 2.82 -11.77 15.33
N GLY A 30 1.55 -11.92 15.03
CA GLY A 30 0.55 -11.01 15.54
C GLY A 30 0.03 -10.07 14.47
N GLU A 31 -0.88 -9.21 14.88
CA GLU A 31 -1.59 -8.31 13.99
C GLU A 31 -1.74 -6.96 14.71
N PRO A 32 -2.03 -5.88 14.01
CA PRO A 32 -2.15 -5.76 12.57
C PRO A 32 -0.79 -5.67 11.87
N TYR A 33 -0.76 -5.95 10.60
CA TYR A 33 0.43 -5.71 9.80
C TYR A 33 0.06 -5.42 8.34
N VAL A 34 1.01 -4.83 7.60
CA VAL A 34 0.81 -4.46 6.20
C VAL A 34 1.98 -4.99 5.39
N VAL A 35 1.66 -5.57 4.25
CA VAL A 35 2.67 -6.03 3.28
C VAL A 35 2.46 -5.24 2.00
N TYR A 36 3.52 -4.71 1.42
CA TYR A 36 3.41 -3.99 0.16
C TYR A 36 4.27 -4.61 -0.90
N MET A 37 3.86 -4.43 -2.15
CA MET A 37 4.62 -4.90 -3.31
C MET A 37 4.29 -4.05 -4.51
N GLN A 38 5.22 -4.00 -5.47
CA GLN A 38 4.94 -3.36 -6.74
C GLN A 38 4.13 -4.32 -7.59
N GLU A 39 2.95 -3.89 -8.01
CA GLU A 39 2.10 -4.70 -8.86
C GLU A 39 2.53 -4.62 -10.31
N ASP A 40 2.71 -3.38 -10.78
CA ASP A 40 2.87 -3.16 -12.20
C ASP A 40 3.61 -1.84 -12.46
N CYS A 41 4.20 -1.74 -13.64
CA CYS A 41 4.86 -0.53 -14.10
C CYS A 41 4.47 -0.29 -15.54
N ASN A 42 3.75 0.78 -15.80
CA ASN A 42 3.25 1.10 -17.13
C ASN A 42 3.86 2.38 -17.68
N ASN A 43 4.12 2.39 -18.98
CA ASN A 43 4.52 3.58 -19.70
C ASN A 43 3.23 4.36 -20.02
N SER A 44 2.84 5.25 -19.14
CA SER A 44 1.55 5.93 -19.31
C SER A 44 1.67 7.35 -19.82
N LEU A 45 2.87 7.93 -19.81
CA LEU A 45 3.09 9.28 -20.31
C LEU A 45 4.07 9.23 -21.46
N SER A 46 3.54 9.28 -22.68
CA SER A 46 4.36 9.38 -23.88
C SER A 46 3.72 10.40 -24.80
N GLY A 47 4.56 11.20 -25.43
CA GLY A 47 4.11 12.17 -26.43
C GLY A 47 5.13 12.19 -27.54
N ASP A 48 4.66 12.23 -28.78
CA ASP A 48 5.55 12.26 -29.96
C ASP A 48 6.64 11.19 -29.92
N ASP A 49 6.25 9.97 -29.54
CA ASP A 49 7.13 8.81 -29.44
C ASP A 49 8.19 8.92 -28.33
N GLU A 50 8.05 9.88 -27.43
CA GLU A 50 8.95 10.01 -26.30
C GLU A 50 8.28 9.56 -25.00
N LEU A 51 9.03 8.79 -24.20
CA LEU A 51 8.60 8.40 -22.88
C LEU A 51 8.96 9.52 -21.91
N ILE A 52 7.96 10.11 -21.26
CA ILE A 52 8.20 11.19 -20.29
C ILE A 52 8.01 10.75 -18.85
N GLY A 53 7.58 9.52 -18.63
CA GLY A 53 7.47 8.99 -17.27
C GLY A 53 6.86 7.61 -17.23
N TYR A 54 6.87 7.05 -16.03
CA TYR A 54 6.27 5.76 -15.75
C TYR A 54 5.26 5.90 -14.64
N VAL A 55 4.21 5.07 -14.70
CA VAL A 55 3.31 4.94 -13.56
C VAL A 55 3.58 3.58 -12.94
N ASN A 56 3.95 3.60 -11.68
CA ASN A 56 4.15 2.38 -10.90
C ASN A 56 2.95 2.16 -10.00
N TYR A 57 2.46 0.93 -9.96
CA TYR A 57 1.33 0.58 -9.10
C TYR A 57 1.82 -0.29 -7.96
N TYR A 58 1.33 0.02 -6.77
CA TYR A 58 1.72 -0.69 -5.55
C TYR A 58 0.49 -1.18 -4.82
N ASP A 59 0.53 -2.45 -4.41
CA ASP A 59 -0.49 -3.02 -3.54
C ASP A 59 -0.03 -2.93 -2.09
N PHE A 60 -0.93 -2.50 -1.22
CA PHE A 60 -0.72 -2.52 0.22
C PHE A 60 -1.77 -3.45 0.80
N ASP A 61 -1.33 -4.62 1.24
CA ASP A 61 -2.21 -5.64 1.81
C ASP A 61 -2.25 -5.47 3.32
N ILE A 62 -3.44 -5.22 3.84
CA ILE A 62 -3.65 -4.96 5.26
C ILE A 62 -4.28 -6.20 5.90
N TYR A 63 -3.62 -6.71 6.94
CA TYR A 63 -4.09 -7.90 7.68
C TYR A 63 -4.41 -7.51 9.11
N THR A 64 -5.65 -7.74 9.53
CA THR A 64 -6.10 -7.42 10.89
C THR A 64 -7.03 -8.50 11.42
N LYS A 65 -7.16 -8.58 12.74
CA LYS A 65 -8.17 -9.44 13.36
C LYS A 65 -9.37 -8.64 13.84
N GLY A 66 -9.37 -7.35 13.60
CA GLY A 66 -10.44 -6.46 13.99
C GLY A 66 -10.74 -5.43 12.92
N ASN A 67 -11.31 -4.31 13.34
CA ASN A 67 -11.67 -3.23 12.44
C ASN A 67 -10.41 -2.56 11.87
N ASN A 68 -10.33 -2.46 10.55
CA ASN A 68 -9.19 -1.87 9.86
C ASN A 68 -9.42 -0.44 9.37
N THR A 69 -10.57 0.17 9.68
CA THR A 69 -10.95 1.47 9.14
C THR A 69 -9.91 2.54 9.40
N ARG A 70 -9.43 2.64 10.64
CA ARG A 70 -8.43 3.66 11.00
C ARG A 70 -7.11 3.44 10.29
N ILE A 71 -6.70 2.19 10.15
CA ILE A 71 -5.46 1.85 9.45
C ILE A 71 -5.56 2.24 7.99
N VAL A 72 -6.68 1.90 7.35
CA VAL A 72 -6.94 2.25 5.95
C VAL A 72 -6.88 3.76 5.75
N GLU A 73 -7.54 4.52 6.62
CA GLU A 73 -7.56 5.98 6.53
C GLU A 73 -6.15 6.57 6.66
N GLU A 74 -5.35 6.07 7.60
CA GLU A 74 -4.01 6.59 7.82
C GLU A 74 -3.06 6.25 6.69
N ILE A 75 -3.19 5.07 6.12
CA ILE A 75 -2.39 4.68 4.94
C ILE A 75 -2.72 5.58 3.77
N LYS A 76 -4.01 5.80 3.51
CA LYS A 76 -4.45 6.67 2.41
C LYS A 76 -3.93 8.10 2.61
N LYS A 77 -3.99 8.60 3.84
CA LYS A 77 -3.52 9.94 4.14
C LYS A 77 -2.03 10.09 3.91
N LYS A 78 -1.22 9.17 4.45
CA LYS A 78 0.23 9.23 4.31
C LYS A 78 0.68 9.14 2.86
N LEU A 79 0.07 8.25 2.10
CA LEU A 79 0.44 8.07 0.71
C LEU A 79 0.00 9.25 -0.14
N LYS A 80 -1.17 9.80 0.12
CA LYS A 80 -1.65 11.01 -0.57
C LYS A 80 -0.70 12.19 -0.32
N GLU A 81 -0.21 12.34 0.90
CA GLU A 81 0.73 13.40 1.26
C GLU A 81 2.08 13.26 0.55
N ASN A 82 2.35 12.07 0.02
CA ASN A 82 3.59 11.77 -0.68
C ASN A 82 3.37 11.50 -2.17
N ASP A 83 2.32 12.06 -2.72
CA ASP A 83 2.02 12.06 -4.16
C ASP A 83 1.62 10.70 -4.74
N PHE A 84 1.17 9.79 -3.91
CA PHE A 84 0.54 8.56 -4.37
C PHE A 84 -0.94 8.81 -4.60
N VAL A 85 -1.49 8.16 -5.62
CA VAL A 85 -2.89 8.30 -5.99
C VAL A 85 -3.62 6.98 -5.79
N PHE A 86 -4.64 7.00 -4.94
CA PHE A 86 -5.44 5.81 -4.65
C PHE A 86 -6.20 5.34 -5.90
N GLN A 87 -6.17 4.03 -6.14
CA GLN A 87 -6.82 3.40 -7.29
C GLN A 87 -7.97 2.50 -6.82
N PRO A 88 -9.20 3.04 -6.68
CA PRO A 88 -10.33 2.24 -6.19
C PRO A 88 -10.62 1.01 -7.04
N SER A 89 -10.51 1.14 -8.36
CA SER A 89 -10.82 0.04 -9.28
C SER A 89 -9.84 -1.12 -9.20
N LYS A 90 -8.65 -0.88 -8.64
CA LYS A 90 -7.62 -1.91 -8.46
C LYS A 90 -7.54 -2.39 -7.01
N SER A 91 -8.36 -1.84 -6.14
CA SER A 91 -8.36 -2.17 -4.72
C SER A 91 -9.47 -3.16 -4.41
N SER A 92 -9.28 -3.95 -3.35
CA SER A 92 -10.27 -4.93 -2.94
C SER A 92 -11.17 -4.38 -1.84
N ARG A 93 -12.29 -5.06 -1.64
CA ARG A 93 -13.09 -4.87 -0.44
C ARG A 93 -12.48 -5.73 0.69
N ASP A 94 -13.05 -5.63 1.88
CA ASP A 94 -12.63 -6.48 2.99
C ASP A 94 -12.93 -7.94 2.67
N MET A 95 -11.95 -8.80 2.97
CA MET A 95 -12.09 -10.24 2.83
C MET A 95 -11.74 -10.89 4.17
N TYR A 96 -12.34 -12.04 4.47
CA TYR A 96 -12.07 -12.73 5.69
C TYR A 96 -11.48 -14.12 5.39
N GLU A 97 -10.34 -14.40 6.00
CA GLU A 97 -9.67 -15.68 5.84
C GLU A 97 -10.04 -16.60 7.01
N VAL A 98 -10.88 -17.59 6.73
CA VAL A 98 -11.39 -18.50 7.75
C VAL A 98 -10.25 -19.25 8.46
N GLU A 99 -9.24 -19.66 7.71
CA GLU A 99 -8.15 -20.47 8.24
C GLU A 99 -7.27 -19.74 9.24
N THR A 100 -7.06 -18.44 9.04
CA THR A 100 -6.18 -17.64 9.89
C THR A 100 -6.95 -16.74 10.85
N GLY A 101 -8.19 -16.45 10.55
CA GLY A 101 -8.99 -15.49 11.30
C GLY A 101 -8.66 -14.03 10.99
N PHE A 102 -7.93 -13.78 9.91
CA PHE A 102 -7.58 -12.43 9.53
C PHE A 102 -8.59 -11.83 8.57
N TYR A 103 -8.83 -10.54 8.73
CA TYR A 103 -9.43 -9.73 7.70
C TYR A 103 -8.31 -9.21 6.81
N HIS A 104 -8.56 -9.23 5.52
CA HIS A 104 -7.56 -8.85 4.53
C HIS A 104 -8.18 -7.83 3.56
N LYS A 105 -7.45 -6.74 3.33
CA LYS A 105 -7.87 -5.72 2.38
C LYS A 105 -6.67 -5.25 1.59
N THR A 106 -6.83 -5.13 0.28
CA THR A 106 -5.78 -4.62 -0.61
C THR A 106 -6.12 -3.22 -1.07
N LEU A 107 -5.18 -2.30 -0.87
CA LEU A 107 -5.27 -0.93 -1.40
C LEU A 107 -4.22 -0.77 -2.48
N ASN A 108 -4.64 -0.32 -3.66
CA ASN A 108 -3.71 -0.08 -4.75
C ASN A 108 -3.49 1.42 -4.93
N PHE A 109 -2.24 1.81 -5.14
CA PHE A 109 -1.87 3.21 -5.34
C PHE A 109 -0.95 3.33 -6.55
N ALA A 110 -1.13 4.41 -7.29
CA ALA A 110 -0.26 4.75 -8.40
C ALA A 110 0.72 5.84 -7.98
N TYR A 111 1.93 5.75 -8.48
CA TYR A 111 2.95 6.77 -8.28
C TYR A 111 3.61 7.07 -9.62
N LEU A 112 3.59 8.34 -10.01
CA LEU A 112 4.21 8.76 -11.26
C LEU A 112 5.68 9.06 -11.01
N LYS A 113 6.54 8.36 -11.74
CA LYS A 113 7.97 8.62 -11.72
C LYS A 113 8.37 9.21 -13.07
N GLU A 114 8.86 10.43 -13.05
CA GLU A 114 9.34 11.10 -14.25
C GLU A 114 10.78 10.67 -14.54
N GLU A 115 11.09 10.57 -15.83
CA GLU A 115 12.47 10.32 -16.25
C GLU A 115 13.36 11.55 -16.13
#